data_0c6782e40404be8479f8ca063f49a0f6
#
_entry.id   0c6782e40404be8479f8ca063f49a0f6
#
_cell.length_a   1.000
_cell.length_b   1.000
_cell.length_c   1.000
_cell.angle_alpha   90.00
_cell.angle_beta   90.00
_cell.angle_gamma   90.00
#
_symmetry.space_group_name_H-M   'P 1'
#
loop_
_entity.id
_entity.type
_entity.pdbx_description
1 polymer ?
#
loop_
_entity_poly.entity_id
_entity_poly.type
_entity_poly.pdbx_seq_one_letter_code
_entity_poly.pdbx_strand_id
1 'polypeptide(L)'
;MKKIITIAVFLMVSIMSVFAQPKGMGNNDPEAKKILDGVSTKFKSFKGVQAKFSLKIENAAGKNLGTKTGIVYMKGNKYRVTITGQEIFCDGNNISTFDKSTNELTITKIDPSANSLTPQKIFTNFYDKDFLYKLNQETTIAGKKIQEIELTPLDKSKPFFKVLVYVDKAAQTISTTKVFEKTGNKYTYAVTGMNTAAPVNDLQFVFDAKKYPGVEVVDLR
;
A
#
# COMPACT_ATOMS: atom_id res chain seq x y z
N MET A 1 54.69 50.37 47.22
CA MET A 1 53.54 49.45 47.34
C MET A 1 52.64 49.67 46.14
N LYS A 2 52.82 48.91 45.06
CA LYS A 2 52.00 48.98 43.85
C LYS A 2 51.26 47.66 43.68
N LYS A 3 49.94 47.67 43.81
CA LYS A 3 49.08 46.52 43.61
C LYS A 3 48.84 46.36 42.12
N ILE A 4 49.27 45.22 41.54
CA ILE A 4 49.02 44.84 40.18
C ILE A 4 47.70 44.03 40.19
N ILE A 5 46.65 44.56 39.54
CA ILE A 5 45.38 43.88 39.35
C ILE A 5 45.46 43.14 38.03
N THR A 6 45.55 41.81 38.09
CA THR A 6 45.50 40.92 36.90
C THR A 6 44.03 40.65 36.54
N ILE A 7 43.58 41.18 35.43
CA ILE A 7 42.24 40.89 34.85
C ILE A 7 42.33 39.60 34.05
N ALA A 8 41.76 38.52 34.55
CA ALA A 8 41.59 37.28 33.83
C ALA A 8 40.34 37.41 32.94
N VAL A 9 40.55 37.51 31.62
CA VAL A 9 39.48 37.45 30.61
C VAL A 9 39.10 35.99 30.42
N PHE A 10 37.95 35.61 30.95
CA PHE A 10 37.38 34.26 30.76
C PHE A 10 36.66 34.19 29.40
N LEU A 11 37.31 33.65 28.40
CA LEU A 11 36.74 33.45 27.08
C LEU A 11 35.76 32.26 27.13
N MET A 12 34.49 32.56 27.30
CA MET A 12 33.42 31.56 27.30
C MET A 12 33.12 31.14 25.87
N VAL A 13 33.72 30.05 25.40
CA VAL A 13 33.40 29.40 24.13
C VAL A 13 32.09 28.66 24.32
N SER A 14 30.96 29.28 23.91
CA SER A 14 29.67 28.63 23.82
C SER A 14 29.67 27.64 22.65
N ILE A 15 29.85 26.36 22.98
CA ILE A 15 29.61 25.26 22.06
C ILE A 15 28.13 25.20 21.82
N MET A 16 27.64 25.78 20.71
CA MET A 16 26.30 25.55 20.22
C MET A 16 26.23 24.10 19.74
N SER A 17 25.80 23.20 20.60
CA SER A 17 25.37 21.87 20.22
C SER A 17 24.14 22.04 19.34
N VAL A 18 24.32 21.96 18.01
CA VAL A 18 23.22 21.79 17.08
C VAL A 18 22.65 20.41 17.34
N PHE A 19 21.65 20.34 18.21
CA PHE A 19 20.80 19.16 18.29
C PHE A 19 20.07 19.08 16.94
N ALA A 20 20.52 18.17 16.07
CA ALA A 20 19.74 17.73 14.94
C ALA A 20 18.43 17.16 15.53
N GLN A 21 17.38 17.97 15.53
CA GLN A 21 16.06 17.50 15.90
C GLN A 21 15.73 16.33 14.98
N PRO A 22 15.35 15.16 15.51
CA PRO A 22 14.81 14.12 14.66
C PRO A 22 13.66 14.74 13.89
N LYS A 23 13.70 14.65 12.54
CA LYS A 23 12.58 15.12 11.68
C LYS A 23 11.31 14.56 12.27
N GLY A 24 10.54 15.42 12.93
CA GLY A 24 9.33 15.03 13.63
C GLY A 24 8.37 14.36 12.67
N MET A 25 7.67 13.34 13.16
CA MET A 25 6.59 12.62 12.49
C MET A 25 5.36 13.52 12.23
N GLY A 26 5.54 14.72 11.65
CA GLY A 26 4.47 15.71 11.51
C GLY A 26 4.24 16.22 10.08
N ASN A 27 5.21 16.10 9.18
CA ASN A 27 5.08 16.61 7.81
C ASN A 27 5.34 15.51 6.80
N ASN A 28 4.48 15.44 5.79
CA ASN A 28 4.64 14.56 4.64
C ASN A 28 5.93 14.93 3.88
N ASP A 29 6.70 13.91 3.50
CA ASP A 29 7.93 14.06 2.74
C ASP A 29 7.60 14.44 1.28
N PRO A 30 8.05 15.62 0.78
CA PRO A 30 7.76 16.05 -0.57
C PRO A 30 8.32 15.12 -1.65
N GLU A 31 9.46 14.46 -1.39
CA GLU A 31 10.05 13.51 -2.33
C GLU A 31 9.21 12.23 -2.41
N ALA A 32 8.80 11.69 -1.27
CA ALA A 32 7.86 10.58 -1.23
C ALA A 32 6.55 10.91 -1.95
N LYS A 33 6.03 12.14 -1.74
CA LYS A 33 4.82 12.62 -2.44
C LYS A 33 5.02 12.58 -3.95
N LYS A 34 6.10 13.15 -4.45
CA LYS A 34 6.40 13.18 -5.89
C LYS A 34 6.44 11.77 -6.50
N ILE A 35 7.03 10.81 -5.79
CA ILE A 35 7.10 9.42 -6.25
C ILE A 35 5.70 8.79 -6.30
N LEU A 36 4.92 8.94 -5.24
CA LEU A 36 3.56 8.40 -5.15
C LEU A 36 2.62 9.04 -6.19
N ASP A 37 2.71 10.36 -6.39
CA ASP A 37 1.96 11.07 -7.43
C ASP A 37 2.32 10.55 -8.84
N GLY A 38 3.61 10.28 -9.08
CA GLY A 38 4.09 9.68 -10.32
C GLY A 38 3.47 8.29 -10.57
N VAL A 39 3.48 7.44 -9.56
CA VAL A 39 2.84 6.10 -9.60
C VAL A 39 1.35 6.23 -9.89
N SER A 40 0.65 7.13 -9.19
CA SER A 40 -0.78 7.33 -9.37
C SER A 40 -1.11 7.85 -10.79
N THR A 41 -0.34 8.82 -11.28
CA THR A 41 -0.50 9.36 -12.64
C THR A 41 -0.25 8.28 -13.68
N LYS A 42 0.81 7.49 -13.52
CA LYS A 42 1.13 6.37 -14.39
C LYS A 42 0.00 5.34 -14.41
N PHE A 43 -0.49 4.95 -13.23
CA PHE A 43 -1.57 3.98 -13.12
C PHE A 43 -2.86 4.46 -13.79
N LYS A 44 -3.24 5.74 -13.60
CA LYS A 44 -4.43 6.35 -14.23
C LYS A 44 -4.33 6.42 -15.76
N SER A 45 -3.13 6.39 -16.32
CA SER A 45 -2.93 6.38 -17.77
C SER A 45 -3.23 5.03 -18.44
N PHE A 46 -3.35 3.94 -17.65
CA PHE A 46 -3.62 2.61 -18.18
C PHE A 46 -5.10 2.43 -18.51
N LYS A 47 -5.40 1.94 -19.72
CA LYS A 47 -6.78 1.65 -20.16
C LYS A 47 -7.34 0.39 -19.49
N GLY A 48 -6.47 -0.54 -19.15
CA GLY A 48 -6.78 -1.77 -18.43
C GLY A 48 -5.50 -2.43 -17.97
N VAL A 49 -5.53 -3.02 -16.79
CA VAL A 49 -4.38 -3.68 -16.16
C VAL A 49 -4.74 -5.11 -15.82
N GLN A 50 -3.84 -6.03 -16.14
CA GLN A 50 -3.80 -7.37 -15.57
C GLN A 50 -2.47 -7.52 -14.83
N ALA A 51 -2.51 -7.82 -13.54
CA ALA A 51 -1.30 -8.10 -12.78
C ALA A 51 -1.40 -9.47 -12.09
N LYS A 52 -0.34 -10.25 -12.20
CA LYS A 52 -0.12 -11.45 -11.39
C LYS A 52 0.59 -11.05 -10.13
N PHE A 53 0.21 -11.62 -9.00
CA PHE A 53 0.83 -11.32 -7.72
C PHE A 53 0.97 -12.57 -6.85
N SER A 54 1.88 -12.49 -5.88
CA SER A 54 1.97 -13.42 -4.76
C SER A 54 1.66 -12.68 -3.45
N LEU A 55 0.97 -13.34 -2.54
CA LEU A 55 0.69 -12.89 -1.18
C LEU A 55 1.37 -13.84 -0.21
N LYS A 56 2.45 -13.38 0.43
CA LYS A 56 3.10 -14.08 1.55
C LYS A 56 2.52 -13.59 2.86
N ILE A 57 2.17 -14.52 3.76
CA ILE A 57 1.62 -14.24 5.08
C ILE A 57 2.63 -14.69 6.12
N GLU A 58 3.02 -13.80 7.02
CA GLU A 58 3.93 -14.09 8.14
C GLU A 58 3.26 -13.70 9.45
N ASN A 59 3.44 -14.52 10.50
CA ASN A 59 2.96 -14.18 11.84
C ASN A 59 3.91 -13.18 12.54
N ALA A 60 3.58 -12.80 13.77
CA ALA A 60 4.37 -11.88 14.59
C ALA A 60 5.82 -12.36 14.84
N ALA A 61 6.04 -13.68 14.91
CA ALA A 61 7.36 -14.28 15.05
C ALA A 61 8.15 -14.39 13.73
N GLY A 62 7.59 -13.90 12.61
CA GLY A 62 8.21 -13.98 11.29
C GLY A 62 8.10 -15.34 10.62
N LYS A 63 7.35 -16.29 11.20
CA LYS A 63 7.10 -17.60 10.58
C LYS A 63 6.17 -17.43 9.38
N ASN A 64 6.56 -18.00 8.24
CA ASN A 64 5.70 -18.04 7.05
C ASN A 64 4.50 -18.96 7.30
N LEU A 65 3.29 -18.42 7.21
CA LEU A 65 2.02 -19.14 7.33
C LEU A 65 1.49 -19.65 6.00
N GLY A 66 2.07 -19.21 4.89
CA GLY A 66 1.70 -19.64 3.55
C GLY A 66 1.92 -18.55 2.52
N THR A 67 1.89 -18.98 1.26
CA THR A 67 1.94 -18.07 0.11
C THR A 67 0.79 -18.42 -0.81
N LYS A 68 0.00 -17.42 -1.17
CA LYS A 68 -1.08 -17.54 -2.16
C LYS A 68 -0.67 -16.78 -3.42
N THR A 69 -1.13 -17.24 -4.56
CA THR A 69 -0.95 -16.53 -5.84
C THR A 69 -2.30 -16.08 -6.37
N GLY A 70 -2.31 -15.00 -7.13
CA GLY A 70 -3.53 -14.48 -7.69
C GLY A 70 -3.31 -13.63 -8.92
N ILE A 71 -4.42 -13.23 -9.52
CA ILE A 71 -4.48 -12.30 -10.65
C ILE A 71 -5.45 -11.21 -10.29
N VAL A 72 -5.09 -9.97 -10.59
CA VAL A 72 -5.99 -8.82 -10.50
C VAL A 72 -6.15 -8.21 -11.89
N TYR A 73 -7.41 -7.92 -12.25
CA TYR A 73 -7.80 -7.10 -13.39
C TYR A 73 -8.34 -5.78 -12.88
N MET A 74 -7.96 -4.68 -13.51
CA MET A 74 -8.40 -3.33 -13.10
C MET A 74 -8.70 -2.47 -14.33
N LYS A 75 -9.78 -1.65 -14.21
CA LYS A 75 -10.16 -0.64 -15.21
C LYS A 75 -10.90 0.51 -14.51
N GLY A 76 -10.29 1.68 -14.42
CA GLY A 76 -10.83 2.80 -13.64
C GLY A 76 -11.04 2.41 -12.18
N ASN A 77 -12.28 2.49 -11.69
CA ASN A 77 -12.67 2.12 -10.32
C ASN A 77 -13.14 0.67 -10.17
N LYS A 78 -13.10 -0.12 -11.25
CA LYS A 78 -13.52 -1.52 -11.26
C LYS A 78 -12.32 -2.44 -11.12
N TYR A 79 -12.51 -3.55 -10.41
CA TYR A 79 -11.48 -4.58 -10.31
C TYR A 79 -12.07 -5.98 -10.12
N ARG A 80 -11.32 -6.99 -10.52
CA ARG A 80 -11.55 -8.40 -10.17
C ARG A 80 -10.25 -8.98 -9.64
N VAL A 81 -10.32 -9.60 -8.48
CA VAL A 81 -9.20 -10.37 -7.90
C VAL A 81 -9.59 -11.84 -7.89
N THR A 82 -8.75 -12.68 -8.44
CA THR A 82 -8.83 -14.13 -8.26
C THR A 82 -7.61 -14.56 -7.47
N ILE A 83 -7.82 -15.12 -6.31
CA ILE A 83 -6.78 -15.66 -5.43
C ILE A 83 -7.20 -17.06 -4.99
N THR A 84 -6.26 -17.88 -4.55
CA THR A 84 -6.55 -19.23 -4.07
C THR A 84 -7.71 -19.25 -3.06
N GLY A 85 -8.79 -19.92 -3.40
CA GLY A 85 -9.99 -20.08 -2.57
C GLY A 85 -11.01 -18.96 -2.66
N GLN A 86 -10.73 -17.81 -3.31
CA GLN A 86 -11.63 -16.66 -3.29
C GLN A 86 -11.60 -15.88 -4.60
N GLU A 87 -12.74 -15.30 -4.98
CA GLU A 87 -12.85 -14.32 -6.06
C GLU A 87 -13.58 -13.07 -5.56
N ILE A 88 -13.06 -11.90 -5.92
CA ILE A 88 -13.62 -10.60 -5.54
C ILE A 88 -13.91 -9.82 -6.81
N PHE A 89 -15.13 -9.34 -6.95
CA PHE A 89 -15.59 -8.53 -8.06
C PHE A 89 -15.98 -7.17 -7.54
N CYS A 90 -15.56 -6.11 -8.20
CA CYS A 90 -15.96 -4.74 -7.89
C CYS A 90 -16.39 -4.04 -9.17
N ASP A 91 -17.69 -3.74 -9.27
CA ASP A 91 -18.29 -3.08 -10.43
C ASP A 91 -18.16 -1.55 -10.39
N GLY A 92 -17.57 -1.02 -9.33
CA GLY A 92 -17.42 0.43 -9.06
C GLY A 92 -18.46 0.96 -8.06
N ASN A 93 -19.48 0.19 -7.69
CA ASN A 93 -20.50 0.53 -6.70
C ASN A 93 -20.59 -0.53 -5.60
N ASN A 94 -20.47 -1.79 -5.98
CA ASN A 94 -20.59 -2.94 -5.08
C ASN A 94 -19.35 -3.79 -5.14
N ILE A 95 -19.10 -4.51 -4.04
CA ILE A 95 -18.09 -5.56 -3.94
C ILE A 95 -18.84 -6.88 -3.74
N SER A 96 -18.60 -7.84 -4.62
CA SER A 96 -19.09 -9.21 -4.54
C SER A 96 -17.92 -10.13 -4.25
N THR A 97 -17.93 -10.77 -3.08
CA THR A 97 -16.87 -11.69 -2.63
C THR A 97 -17.43 -13.11 -2.67
N PHE A 98 -16.85 -13.96 -3.51
CA PHE A 98 -17.19 -15.36 -3.63
C PHE A 98 -16.15 -16.21 -2.92
N ASP A 99 -16.58 -16.98 -1.92
CA ASP A 99 -15.76 -18.00 -1.23
C ASP A 99 -16.04 -19.37 -1.85
N LYS A 100 -14.98 -19.99 -2.40
CA LYS A 100 -15.10 -21.31 -3.07
C LYS A 100 -15.31 -22.45 -2.10
N SER A 101 -14.92 -22.29 -0.83
CA SER A 101 -15.00 -23.36 0.17
C SER A 101 -16.43 -23.52 0.70
N THR A 102 -17.16 -22.42 0.82
CA THR A 102 -18.55 -22.41 1.30
C THR A 102 -19.56 -22.32 0.17
N ASN A 103 -19.11 -22.06 -1.08
CA ASN A 103 -19.94 -21.75 -2.24
C ASN A 103 -20.88 -20.55 -1.98
N GLU A 104 -20.39 -19.56 -1.23
CA GLU A 104 -21.15 -18.39 -0.82
C GLU A 104 -20.68 -17.13 -1.54
N LEU A 105 -21.62 -16.29 -1.95
CA LEU A 105 -21.41 -14.95 -2.48
C LEU A 105 -21.91 -13.90 -1.50
N THR A 106 -21.03 -13.11 -0.91
CA THR A 106 -21.41 -11.93 -0.12
C THR A 106 -21.35 -10.68 -0.98
N ILE A 107 -22.43 -9.89 -1.01
CA ILE A 107 -22.49 -8.61 -1.74
C ILE A 107 -22.60 -7.47 -0.76
N THR A 108 -21.72 -6.47 -0.89
CA THR A 108 -21.71 -5.25 -0.07
C THR A 108 -21.61 -4.02 -0.96
N LYS A 109 -22.09 -2.87 -0.48
CA LYS A 109 -21.78 -1.57 -1.09
C LYS A 109 -20.31 -1.21 -0.84
N ILE A 110 -19.72 -0.48 -1.78
CA ILE A 110 -18.43 0.16 -1.52
C ILE A 110 -18.65 1.23 -0.44
N ASP A 111 -17.97 1.06 0.68
CA ASP A 111 -17.86 2.10 1.70
C ASP A 111 -16.53 2.86 1.49
N PRO A 112 -16.60 4.14 1.05
CA PRO A 112 -15.39 4.95 0.89
C PRO A 112 -14.62 5.16 2.20
N SER A 113 -15.34 5.09 3.34
CA SER A 113 -14.76 5.23 4.68
C SER A 113 -14.18 3.92 5.21
N ALA A 114 -14.48 2.78 4.54
CA ALA A 114 -13.98 1.48 4.98
C ALA A 114 -12.46 1.46 5.09
N ASN A 115 -12.00 0.92 6.21
CA ASN A 115 -10.58 0.83 6.57
C ASN A 115 -9.78 -0.21 5.77
N SER A 116 -10.36 -0.76 4.68
CA SER A 116 -9.74 -1.79 3.84
C SER A 116 -8.79 -1.20 2.79
N LEU A 117 -7.64 -1.84 2.60
CA LEU A 117 -6.74 -1.60 1.49
C LEU A 117 -7.25 -2.40 0.28
N THR A 118 -8.03 -1.76 -0.59
CA THR A 118 -8.42 -2.37 -1.87
C THR A 118 -7.30 -2.25 -2.89
N PRO A 119 -7.24 -3.13 -3.92
CA PRO A 119 -6.27 -2.99 -5.01
C PRO A 119 -6.27 -1.59 -5.61
N GLN A 120 -7.44 -1.01 -5.82
CA GLN A 120 -7.59 0.34 -6.36
C GLN A 120 -7.00 1.40 -5.44
N LYS A 121 -7.26 1.34 -4.11
CA LYS A 121 -6.71 2.31 -3.16
C LYS A 121 -5.18 2.28 -3.17
N ILE A 122 -4.55 1.13 -3.35
CA ILE A 122 -3.08 1.01 -3.39
C ILE A 122 -2.47 1.80 -4.56
N PHE A 123 -3.18 1.93 -5.68
CA PHE A 123 -2.69 2.55 -6.91
C PHE A 123 -3.26 3.96 -7.18
N THR A 124 -4.12 4.50 -6.30
CA THR A 124 -4.69 5.84 -6.43
C THR A 124 -4.21 6.76 -5.30
N ASN A 125 -4.62 8.02 -5.30
CA ASN A 125 -4.15 9.06 -4.35
C ASN A 125 -4.65 8.87 -2.90
N PHE A 126 -4.95 7.65 -2.44
CA PHE A 126 -5.44 7.39 -1.09
C PHE A 126 -4.47 7.83 0.01
N TYR A 127 -3.16 7.85 -0.31
CA TYR A 127 -2.11 8.21 0.65
C TYR A 127 -2.19 9.66 1.12
N ASP A 128 -2.69 10.58 0.28
CA ASP A 128 -2.58 12.02 0.51
C ASP A 128 -3.41 12.52 1.71
N LYS A 129 -4.56 11.89 1.96
CA LYS A 129 -5.47 12.26 3.06
C LYS A 129 -5.44 11.30 4.24
N ASP A 130 -5.06 10.04 3.99
CA ASP A 130 -5.23 8.95 4.96
C ASP A 130 -3.92 8.55 5.63
N PHE A 131 -2.77 9.04 5.13
CA PHE A 131 -1.45 8.60 5.62
C PHE A 131 -0.46 9.76 5.76
N LEU A 132 0.42 9.61 6.74
CA LEU A 132 1.74 10.24 6.69
C LEU A 132 2.66 9.35 5.87
N TYR A 133 3.52 9.95 5.07
CA TYR A 133 4.44 9.20 4.21
C TYR A 133 5.85 9.81 4.21
N LYS A 134 6.85 8.94 4.07
CA LYS A 134 8.27 9.31 3.93
C LYS A 134 8.99 8.34 3.00
N LEU A 135 10.00 8.84 2.30
CA LEU A 135 10.98 8.02 1.60
C LEU A 135 12.01 7.50 2.60
N ASN A 136 12.08 6.19 2.77
CA ASN A 136 13.06 5.57 3.66
C ASN A 136 14.42 5.46 2.99
N GLN A 137 14.45 4.88 1.77
CA GLN A 137 15.68 4.59 1.05
C GLN A 137 15.44 4.29 -0.43
N GLU A 138 16.50 4.37 -1.21
CA GLU A 138 16.58 3.83 -2.56
C GLU A 138 17.60 2.68 -2.58
N THR A 139 17.23 1.53 -3.10
CA THR A 139 18.09 0.34 -3.18
C THR A 139 18.09 -0.22 -4.59
N THR A 140 19.02 -1.14 -4.89
CA THR A 140 19.01 -1.87 -6.15
C THR A 140 18.65 -3.33 -5.87
N ILE A 141 17.53 -3.79 -6.44
CA ILE A 141 17.04 -5.18 -6.33
C ILE A 141 16.93 -5.76 -7.74
N ALA A 142 17.62 -6.85 -7.99
CA ALA A 142 17.66 -7.50 -9.31
C ALA A 142 17.92 -6.53 -10.48
N GLY A 143 18.87 -5.60 -10.29
CA GLY A 143 19.26 -4.60 -11.29
C GLY A 143 18.31 -3.40 -11.43
N LYS A 144 17.22 -3.35 -10.67
CA LYS A 144 16.26 -2.26 -10.68
C LYS A 144 16.43 -1.34 -9.49
N LYS A 145 16.34 -0.03 -9.72
CA LYS A 145 16.29 0.98 -8.64
C LYS A 145 14.90 0.97 -8.02
N ILE A 146 14.84 0.60 -6.74
CA ILE A 146 13.61 0.49 -5.95
C ILE A 146 13.61 1.54 -4.86
N GLN A 147 12.55 2.33 -4.80
CA GLN A 147 12.32 3.34 -3.78
C GLN A 147 11.35 2.79 -2.74
N GLU A 148 11.78 2.73 -1.49
CA GLU A 148 10.95 2.27 -0.38
C GLU A 148 10.29 3.47 0.30
N ILE A 149 8.95 3.51 0.26
CA ILE A 149 8.15 4.53 0.90
C ILE A 149 7.37 3.91 2.06
N GLU A 150 7.48 4.52 3.23
CA GLU A 150 6.70 4.16 4.40
C GLU A 150 5.45 5.02 4.48
N LEU A 151 4.31 4.37 4.68
CA LEU A 151 3.01 4.98 4.92
C LEU A 151 2.56 4.64 6.34
N THR A 152 2.24 5.65 7.15
CA THR A 152 1.68 5.50 8.49
C THR A 152 0.25 6.04 8.49
N PRO A 153 -0.78 5.22 8.80
CA PRO A 153 -2.16 5.68 8.78
C PRO A 153 -2.40 6.77 9.84
N LEU A 154 -3.11 7.83 9.44
CA LEU A 154 -3.57 8.89 10.34
C LEU A 154 -4.66 8.35 11.29
N ASP A 155 -5.59 7.57 10.75
CA ASP A 155 -6.61 6.90 11.53
C ASP A 155 -6.02 5.72 12.31
N LYS A 156 -5.92 5.89 13.63
CA LYS A 156 -5.38 4.86 14.54
C LYS A 156 -6.34 3.69 14.77
N SER A 157 -7.58 3.74 14.31
CA SER A 157 -8.53 2.61 14.39
C SER A 157 -8.24 1.52 13.35
N LYS A 158 -7.49 1.82 12.28
CA LYS A 158 -7.12 0.85 11.24
C LYS A 158 -6.44 -0.39 11.83
N PRO A 159 -6.71 -1.59 11.30
CA PRO A 159 -6.13 -2.84 11.81
C PRO A 159 -4.61 -2.95 11.58
N PHE A 160 -4.05 -2.07 10.77
CA PHE A 160 -2.62 -1.99 10.48
C PHE A 160 -2.04 -0.63 10.92
N PHE A 161 -0.74 -0.61 11.23
CA PHE A 161 -0.06 0.59 11.71
C PHE A 161 1.01 1.11 10.75
N LYS A 162 1.38 0.31 9.74
CA LYS A 162 2.40 0.67 8.75
C LYS A 162 2.18 -0.09 7.45
N VAL A 163 2.45 0.60 6.34
CA VAL A 163 2.56 0.01 5.01
C VAL A 163 3.89 0.44 4.39
N LEU A 164 4.65 -0.49 3.83
CA LEU A 164 5.82 -0.19 2.99
C LEU A 164 5.44 -0.42 1.53
N VAL A 165 5.68 0.59 0.72
CA VAL A 165 5.45 0.54 -0.74
C VAL A 165 6.80 0.60 -1.44
N TYR A 166 7.08 -0.38 -2.28
CA TYR A 166 8.30 -0.50 -3.06
C TYR A 166 8.01 -0.13 -4.51
N VAL A 167 8.55 0.99 -4.96
CA VAL A 167 8.32 1.54 -6.30
C VAL A 167 9.52 1.25 -7.20
N ASP A 168 9.30 0.64 -8.35
CA ASP A 168 10.26 0.57 -9.44
C ASP A 168 10.40 1.98 -10.02
N LYS A 169 11.56 2.62 -9.79
CA LYS A 169 11.82 4.02 -10.17
C LYS A 169 11.69 4.26 -11.67
N ALA A 170 12.18 3.33 -12.48
CA ALA A 170 12.16 3.47 -13.93
C ALA A 170 10.76 3.25 -14.52
N ALA A 171 10.05 2.24 -14.03
CA ALA A 171 8.70 1.92 -14.47
C ALA A 171 7.63 2.83 -13.86
N GLN A 172 7.92 3.50 -12.75
CA GLN A 172 6.96 4.24 -11.92
C GLN A 172 5.75 3.37 -11.51
N THR A 173 6.01 2.11 -11.15
CA THR A 173 4.98 1.16 -10.73
C THR A 173 5.34 0.53 -9.40
N ILE A 174 4.31 0.13 -8.63
CA ILE A 174 4.52 -0.60 -7.39
C ILE A 174 4.93 -2.04 -7.73
N SER A 175 6.07 -2.47 -7.21
CA SER A 175 6.57 -3.85 -7.33
C SER A 175 6.16 -4.71 -6.13
N THR A 176 6.13 -4.12 -4.93
CA THR A 176 5.79 -4.83 -3.69
C THR A 176 5.10 -3.88 -2.72
N THR A 177 4.15 -4.41 -1.96
CA THR A 177 3.54 -3.73 -0.81
C THR A 177 3.60 -4.65 0.40
N LYS A 178 4.08 -4.14 1.55
CA LYS A 178 4.07 -4.86 2.83
C LYS A 178 3.15 -4.15 3.82
N VAL A 179 2.18 -4.87 4.36
CA VAL A 179 1.25 -4.37 5.38
C VAL A 179 1.62 -4.98 6.72
N PHE A 180 1.74 -4.14 7.75
CA PHE A 180 2.06 -4.54 9.12
C PHE A 180 0.84 -4.34 9.99
N GLU A 181 0.21 -5.43 10.41
CA GLU A 181 -0.96 -5.40 11.27
C GLU A 181 -0.62 -5.20 12.75
N LYS A 182 -1.58 -4.69 13.49
CA LYS A 182 -1.48 -4.54 14.95
C LYS A 182 -1.40 -5.89 15.68
N THR A 183 -1.92 -6.94 15.07
CA THR A 183 -1.80 -8.34 15.55
C THR A 183 -0.38 -8.87 15.44
N GLY A 184 0.54 -8.14 14.77
CA GLY A 184 1.90 -8.54 14.46
C GLY A 184 2.04 -9.31 13.14
N ASN A 185 0.95 -9.68 12.50
CA ASN A 185 0.99 -10.32 11.18
C ASN A 185 1.52 -9.36 10.12
N LYS A 186 2.17 -9.93 9.11
CA LYS A 186 2.70 -9.19 7.95
C LYS A 186 2.19 -9.83 6.66
N TYR A 187 1.72 -8.98 5.76
CA TYR A 187 1.24 -9.39 4.44
C TYR A 187 2.13 -8.75 3.38
N THR A 188 2.79 -9.57 2.58
CA THR A 188 3.64 -9.08 1.48
C THR A 188 2.99 -9.42 0.15
N TYR A 189 2.53 -8.41 -0.56
CA TYR A 189 2.02 -8.51 -1.92
C TYR A 189 3.15 -8.16 -2.89
N ALA A 190 3.60 -9.11 -3.69
CA ALA A 190 4.61 -8.88 -4.72
C ALA A 190 4.01 -9.07 -6.12
N VAL A 191 4.19 -8.09 -6.99
CA VAL A 191 3.79 -8.17 -8.40
C VAL A 191 4.79 -9.04 -9.15
N THR A 192 4.33 -10.16 -9.69
CA THR A 192 5.15 -11.12 -10.42
C THR A 192 5.05 -10.98 -11.94
N GLY A 193 4.07 -10.22 -12.42
CA GLY A 193 3.90 -9.88 -13.83
C GLY A 193 2.81 -8.85 -14.01
N MET A 194 2.96 -7.93 -14.97
CA MET A 194 1.99 -6.87 -15.25
C MET A 194 1.84 -6.65 -16.75
N ASN A 195 0.59 -6.61 -17.23
CA ASN A 195 0.20 -6.15 -18.55
C ASN A 195 -0.68 -4.90 -18.39
N THR A 196 -0.18 -3.75 -18.81
CA THR A 196 -0.83 -2.44 -18.67
C THR A 196 -1.72 -2.07 -19.86
N ALA A 197 -1.78 -2.93 -20.86
CA ALA A 197 -2.64 -2.83 -22.04
C ALA A 197 -3.58 -4.05 -22.17
N ALA A 198 -3.92 -4.66 -21.03
CA ALA A 198 -4.79 -5.84 -21.04
C ALA A 198 -6.17 -5.50 -21.61
N PRO A 199 -6.72 -6.32 -22.52
CA PRO A 199 -8.08 -6.17 -23.00
C PRO A 199 -9.06 -6.55 -21.88
N VAL A 200 -9.54 -5.54 -21.15
CA VAL A 200 -10.44 -5.76 -20.02
C VAL A 200 -11.85 -5.35 -20.39
N ASN A 201 -12.79 -6.30 -20.32
CA ASN A 201 -14.21 -6.09 -20.55
C ASN A 201 -14.92 -5.81 -19.21
N ASP A 202 -15.89 -4.91 -19.20
CA ASP A 202 -16.65 -4.52 -18.00
C ASP A 202 -17.43 -5.69 -17.37
N LEU A 203 -17.84 -6.68 -18.16
CA LEU A 203 -18.49 -7.91 -17.66
C LEU A 203 -17.59 -8.76 -16.75
N GLN A 204 -16.27 -8.57 -16.82
CA GLN A 204 -15.30 -9.26 -15.93
C GLN A 204 -15.40 -8.82 -14.48
N PHE A 205 -15.99 -7.65 -14.23
CA PHE A 205 -16.10 -7.05 -12.90
C PHE A 205 -17.42 -7.32 -12.19
N VAL A 206 -18.32 -8.03 -12.86
CA VAL A 206 -19.63 -8.40 -12.34
C VAL A 206 -19.65 -9.90 -12.09
N PHE A 207 -20.19 -10.31 -10.95
CA PHE A 207 -20.40 -11.71 -10.66
C PHE A 207 -21.53 -12.27 -11.55
N ASP A 208 -21.26 -13.36 -12.24
CA ASP A 208 -22.23 -14.04 -13.11
C ASP A 208 -22.64 -15.37 -12.45
N ALA A 209 -23.79 -15.37 -11.78
CA ALA A 209 -24.29 -16.54 -11.03
C ALA A 209 -24.44 -17.80 -11.91
N LYS A 210 -24.59 -17.66 -13.23
CA LYS A 210 -24.68 -18.81 -14.14
C LYS A 210 -23.41 -19.65 -14.17
N LYS A 211 -22.27 -19.06 -13.80
CA LYS A 211 -20.97 -19.73 -13.74
C LYS A 211 -20.71 -20.44 -12.41
N TYR A 212 -21.60 -20.26 -11.42
CA TYR A 212 -21.44 -20.76 -10.05
C TYR A 212 -22.70 -21.49 -9.60
N PRO A 213 -22.93 -22.74 -10.07
CA PRO A 213 -24.14 -23.49 -9.75
C PRO A 213 -24.30 -23.68 -8.23
N GLY A 214 -25.52 -23.47 -7.73
CA GLY A 214 -25.83 -23.65 -6.30
C GLY A 214 -25.20 -22.63 -5.35
N VAL A 215 -24.72 -21.48 -5.87
CA VAL A 215 -24.17 -20.42 -5.02
C VAL A 215 -25.25 -19.87 -4.07
N GLU A 216 -24.92 -19.81 -2.78
CA GLU A 216 -25.71 -19.08 -1.79
C GLU A 216 -25.36 -17.60 -1.83
N VAL A 217 -26.37 -16.71 -1.89
CA VAL A 217 -26.17 -15.27 -2.01
C VAL A 217 -26.58 -14.57 -0.72
N VAL A 218 -25.65 -13.93 -0.07
CA VAL A 218 -25.84 -13.06 1.09
C VAL A 218 -25.71 -11.60 0.63
N ASP A 219 -26.84 -10.91 0.51
CA ASP A 219 -26.87 -9.50 0.08
C ASP A 219 -26.95 -8.57 1.30
N LEU A 220 -25.89 -7.80 1.53
CA LEU A 220 -25.72 -6.87 2.66
C LEU A 220 -25.73 -5.38 2.22
N ARG A 221 -26.30 -5.05 1.06
CA ARG A 221 -26.34 -3.69 0.52
C ARG A 221 -27.37 -2.78 1.18
#